data_fbfb9851e19be1ad228094574e8cd783
#
_entry.id   fbfb9851e19be1ad228094574e8cd783
#
_cell.length_a   1.000
_cell.length_b   1.000
_cell.length_c   1.000
_cell.angle_alpha   90.00
_cell.angle_beta   90.00
_cell.angle_gamma   90.00
#
_symmetry.space_group_name_H-M   'P 1'
#
loop_
_entity.id
_entity.type
_entity.pdbx_description
1 polymer ?
#
loop_
_entity_poly.entity_id
_entity_poly.type
_entity_poly.pdbx_seq_one_letter_code
_entity_poly.pdbx_strand_id
1 'polypeptide(L)'
;MAEIHTLKVELRDTFSKRANRRLRNSGQVPAVLYGHGKAVKSLTLAAEELNAAVRHGNRFVALSGVLSENAFIKDVQWDTWGTEILHVDFSRVDAHEKVHVTIAVELRGEAPGTKEGGVVKLAMHTIELECEAASIPEKIDVNINHLGFGKMLNVGDLELPPGTKALVDAATVVVSCIAPVEVSDEEETSAEEGEPEIIGRKKVEDE
;
A
#
# COMPACT_ATOMS: atom_id res chain seq x y z
N MET A 1 10.56 5.27 20.78
CA MET A 1 11.45 4.31 20.10
C MET A 1 10.53 3.29 19.48
N ALA A 2 10.58 3.11 18.17
CA ALA A 2 9.79 2.07 17.50
C ALA A 2 10.27 0.70 18.02
N GLU A 3 9.35 -0.14 18.46
CA GLU A 3 9.66 -1.51 18.86
C GLU A 3 10.05 -2.30 17.61
N ILE A 4 11.29 -2.81 17.60
CA ILE A 4 11.78 -3.64 16.48
C ILE A 4 11.15 -5.03 16.63
N HIS A 5 10.22 -5.36 15.76
CA HIS A 5 9.65 -6.70 15.72
C HIS A 5 10.68 -7.73 15.19
N THR A 6 10.81 -8.83 15.92
CA THR A 6 11.69 -9.94 15.53
C THR A 6 10.88 -11.01 14.85
N LEU A 7 11.21 -11.33 13.59
CA LEU A 7 10.57 -12.37 12.79
C LEU A 7 11.48 -13.60 12.70
N LYS A 8 10.95 -14.77 13.02
CA LYS A 8 11.68 -16.02 12.89
C LYS A 8 11.61 -16.52 11.45
N VAL A 9 12.80 -16.73 10.84
CA VAL A 9 12.92 -17.12 9.43
C VAL A 9 13.68 -18.43 9.26
N GLU A 10 13.27 -19.21 8.26
CA GLU A 10 13.89 -20.44 7.82
C GLU A 10 14.30 -20.35 6.34
N LEU A 11 15.40 -21.04 5.93
CA LEU A 11 15.77 -21.10 4.52
C LEU A 11 14.84 -22.04 3.75
N ARG A 12 14.57 -21.67 2.50
CA ARG A 12 13.70 -22.42 1.60
C ARG A 12 14.45 -22.83 0.33
N ASP A 13 14.42 -24.13 0.02
CA ASP A 13 15.06 -24.71 -1.17
C ASP A 13 14.06 -25.05 -2.28
N THR A 14 12.76 -25.01 -1.98
CA THR A 14 11.71 -25.39 -2.94
C THR A 14 10.95 -24.17 -3.45
N PHE A 15 10.89 -24.01 -4.80
CA PHE A 15 10.34 -22.82 -5.47
C PHE A 15 9.10 -23.11 -6.33
N SER A 16 8.57 -24.33 -6.30
CA SER A 16 7.45 -24.70 -7.16
C SER A 16 6.11 -24.08 -6.71
N LYS A 17 5.19 -23.84 -7.65
CA LYS A 17 3.84 -23.34 -7.36
C LYS A 17 3.11 -24.24 -6.34
N ARG A 18 3.27 -25.58 -6.46
CA ARG A 18 2.65 -26.52 -5.52
C ARG A 18 3.25 -26.44 -4.11
N ALA A 19 4.57 -26.27 -4.00
CA ALA A 19 5.26 -26.11 -2.72
C ALA A 19 4.82 -24.82 -2.01
N ASN A 20 4.79 -23.68 -2.72
CA ASN A 20 4.33 -22.41 -2.16
C ASN A 20 2.87 -22.47 -1.68
N ARG A 21 1.98 -23.19 -2.41
CA ARG A 21 0.60 -23.39 -1.96
C ARG A 21 0.52 -24.23 -0.68
N ARG A 22 1.36 -25.28 -0.56
CA ARG A 22 1.41 -26.09 0.68
C ARG A 22 1.91 -25.28 1.86
N LEU A 23 2.95 -24.45 1.68
CA LEU A 23 3.46 -23.55 2.72
C LEU A 23 2.38 -22.61 3.23
N ARG A 24 1.64 -21.94 2.34
CA ARG A 24 0.54 -21.07 2.76
C ARG A 24 -0.56 -21.82 3.50
N ASN A 25 -0.93 -23.01 3.03
CA ASN A 25 -1.92 -23.84 3.72
C ASN A 25 -1.44 -24.32 5.10
N SER A 26 -0.14 -24.36 5.38
CA SER A 26 0.42 -24.66 6.71
C SER A 26 0.65 -23.41 7.58
N GLY A 27 0.12 -22.25 7.18
CA GLY A 27 0.27 -21.00 7.94
C GLY A 27 1.65 -20.34 7.79
N GLN A 28 2.41 -20.67 6.75
CA GLN A 28 3.71 -20.08 6.47
C GLN A 28 3.66 -19.23 5.21
N VAL A 29 4.42 -18.13 5.18
CA VAL A 29 4.53 -17.22 4.04
C VAL A 29 5.90 -17.34 3.40
N PRO A 30 5.98 -17.52 2.08
CA PRO A 30 7.23 -17.43 1.35
C PRO A 30 7.73 -15.99 1.29
N ALA A 31 9.03 -15.80 1.47
CA ALA A 31 9.69 -14.50 1.44
C ALA A 31 10.99 -14.55 0.65
N VAL A 32 11.48 -13.38 0.28
CA VAL A 32 12.78 -13.19 -0.36
C VAL A 32 13.52 -12.06 0.32
N LEU A 33 14.82 -12.27 0.62
CA LEU A 33 15.71 -11.26 1.19
C LEU A 33 16.81 -10.94 0.20
N TYR A 34 16.93 -9.67 -0.20
CA TYR A 34 17.95 -9.16 -1.12
C TYR A 34 18.53 -7.82 -0.64
N GLY A 35 19.53 -7.30 -1.32
CA GLY A 35 20.18 -6.03 -1.03
C GLY A 35 21.63 -6.16 -0.60
N HIS A 36 22.33 -5.01 -0.53
CA HIS A 36 23.75 -4.85 -0.16
C HIS A 36 24.74 -5.70 -0.99
N GLY A 37 24.38 -6.02 -2.26
CA GLY A 37 25.25 -6.84 -3.12
C GLY A 37 25.44 -8.29 -2.65
N LYS A 38 24.78 -8.71 -1.57
CA LYS A 38 24.82 -10.08 -1.07
C LYS A 38 23.86 -10.97 -1.86
N ALA A 39 24.13 -12.27 -1.86
CA ALA A 39 23.26 -13.25 -2.51
C ALA A 39 21.81 -13.16 -2.01
N VAL A 40 20.89 -13.31 -2.94
CA VAL A 40 19.45 -13.40 -2.63
C VAL A 40 19.18 -14.67 -1.83
N LYS A 41 18.40 -14.55 -0.76
CA LYS A 41 18.01 -15.69 0.08
C LYS A 41 16.50 -15.85 0.05
N SER A 42 16.05 -17.05 -0.24
CA SER A 42 14.64 -17.41 -0.16
C SER A 42 14.34 -17.91 1.24
N LEU A 43 13.33 -17.32 1.84
CA LEU A 43 12.96 -17.53 3.24
C LEU A 43 11.52 -18.03 3.35
N THR A 44 11.22 -18.55 4.51
CA THR A 44 9.86 -18.89 4.96
C THR A 44 9.70 -18.39 6.39
N LEU A 45 8.55 -17.83 6.72
CA LEU A 45 8.23 -17.33 8.06
C LEU A 45 6.76 -17.61 8.42
N ALA A 46 6.44 -17.54 9.70
CA ALA A 46 5.08 -17.72 10.18
C ALA A 46 4.18 -16.55 9.76
N ALA A 47 3.00 -16.88 9.21
CA ALA A 47 2.04 -15.86 8.75
C ALA A 47 1.54 -14.99 9.91
N GLU A 48 1.36 -15.55 11.11
CA GLU A 48 0.87 -14.83 12.29
C GLU A 48 1.84 -13.73 12.73
N GLU A 49 3.15 -14.05 12.84
CA GLU A 49 4.19 -13.07 13.22
C GLU A 49 4.29 -11.93 12.18
N LEU A 50 4.24 -12.28 10.89
CA LEU A 50 4.28 -11.31 9.80
C LEU A 50 3.04 -10.41 9.80
N ASN A 51 1.84 -11.00 9.95
CA ASN A 51 0.59 -10.25 10.02
C ASN A 51 0.58 -9.26 11.21
N ALA A 52 1.11 -9.69 12.37
CA ALA A 52 1.24 -8.80 13.53
C ALA A 52 2.16 -7.61 13.21
N ALA A 53 3.35 -7.84 12.64
CA ALA A 53 4.28 -6.80 12.27
C ALA A 53 3.68 -5.79 11.26
N VAL A 54 2.99 -6.31 10.22
CA VAL A 54 2.37 -5.47 9.18
C VAL A 54 1.19 -4.66 9.72
N ARG A 55 0.35 -5.25 10.60
CA ARG A 55 -0.78 -4.54 11.22
C ARG A 55 -0.34 -3.41 12.14
N HIS A 56 0.80 -3.56 12.79
CA HIS A 56 1.42 -2.51 13.62
C HIS A 56 2.22 -1.49 12.80
N GLY A 57 2.18 -1.57 11.47
CA GLY A 57 2.91 -0.65 10.59
C GLY A 57 4.43 -0.80 10.63
N ASN A 58 4.95 -1.81 11.33
CA ASN A 58 6.39 -2.02 11.48
C ASN A 58 7.00 -2.53 10.18
N ARG A 59 7.68 -1.64 9.49
CA ARG A 59 8.39 -1.96 8.23
C ARG A 59 9.83 -2.35 8.44
N PHE A 60 10.44 -1.92 9.56
CA PHE A 60 11.80 -2.31 9.94
C PHE A 60 11.74 -3.47 10.93
N VAL A 61 12.30 -4.62 10.56
CA VAL A 61 12.22 -5.86 11.32
C VAL A 61 13.58 -6.50 11.49
N ALA A 62 13.79 -7.18 12.62
CA ALA A 62 14.95 -8.03 12.84
C ALA A 62 14.60 -9.46 12.44
N LEU A 63 15.34 -10.03 11.50
CA LEU A 63 15.21 -11.44 11.15
C LEU A 63 16.03 -12.28 12.11
N SER A 64 15.44 -13.34 12.65
CA SER A 64 16.08 -14.29 13.58
C SER A 64 15.93 -15.72 13.08
N GLY A 65 16.77 -16.64 13.58
CA GLY A 65 16.76 -18.05 13.20
C GLY A 65 17.99 -18.42 12.37
N VAL A 66 17.81 -18.78 11.11
CA VAL A 66 18.94 -19.13 10.24
C VAL A 66 19.78 -17.92 9.86
N LEU A 67 19.21 -16.73 9.96
CA LEU A 67 19.83 -15.45 9.69
C LEU A 67 19.59 -14.51 10.87
N SER A 68 20.60 -13.69 11.17
CA SER A 68 20.50 -12.59 12.14
C SER A 68 20.88 -11.30 11.41
N GLU A 69 19.93 -10.75 10.65
CA GLU A 69 20.12 -9.55 9.84
C GLU A 69 18.92 -8.63 10.02
N ASN A 70 19.11 -7.31 9.93
CA ASN A 70 18.01 -6.36 9.88
C ASN A 70 17.50 -6.27 8.44
N ALA A 71 16.19 -6.14 8.32
CA ALA A 71 15.54 -6.07 7.03
C ALA A 71 14.40 -5.06 7.04
N PHE A 72 14.17 -4.48 5.89
CA PHE A 72 13.03 -3.62 5.60
C PHE A 72 12.01 -4.38 4.77
N ILE A 73 10.74 -4.33 5.16
CA ILE A 73 9.63 -4.87 4.38
C ILE A 73 9.38 -3.92 3.22
N LYS A 74 9.86 -4.27 2.04
CA LYS A 74 9.74 -3.44 0.85
C LYS A 74 8.39 -3.55 0.20
N ASP A 75 7.89 -4.78 0.06
CA ASP A 75 6.60 -5.06 -0.56
C ASP A 75 5.91 -6.23 0.13
N VAL A 76 4.58 -6.17 0.17
CA VAL A 76 3.71 -7.22 0.72
C VAL A 76 2.64 -7.53 -0.31
N GLN A 77 2.66 -8.74 -0.84
CA GLN A 77 1.63 -9.22 -1.76
C GLN A 77 0.48 -9.84 -1.00
N TRP A 78 -0.70 -9.28 -1.19
CA TRP A 78 -1.93 -9.75 -0.59
C TRP A 78 -2.73 -10.64 -1.54
N ASP A 79 -3.59 -11.44 -0.97
CA ASP A 79 -4.65 -12.14 -1.67
C ASP A 79 -5.65 -11.14 -2.28
N THR A 80 -6.47 -11.61 -3.24
CA THR A 80 -7.51 -10.81 -3.91
C THR A 80 -8.49 -10.15 -2.93
N TRP A 81 -8.69 -10.76 -1.77
CA TRP A 81 -9.57 -10.25 -0.71
C TRP A 81 -8.84 -9.41 0.34
N GLY A 82 -7.51 -9.28 0.28
CA GLY A 82 -6.70 -8.57 1.26
C GLY A 82 -6.66 -9.23 2.66
N THR A 83 -6.97 -10.52 2.75
CA THR A 83 -7.05 -11.25 4.03
C THR A 83 -5.78 -12.00 4.36
N GLU A 84 -5.08 -12.54 3.36
CA GLU A 84 -3.89 -13.35 3.53
C GLU A 84 -2.69 -12.74 2.80
N ILE A 85 -1.52 -12.80 3.45
CA ILE A 85 -0.27 -12.40 2.80
C ILE A 85 0.23 -13.58 1.96
N LEU A 86 0.41 -13.33 0.66
CA LEU A 86 0.88 -14.33 -0.29
C LEU A 86 2.41 -14.38 -0.40
N HIS A 87 3.07 -13.24 -0.28
CA HIS A 87 4.51 -13.10 -0.38
C HIS A 87 4.98 -11.83 0.31
N VAL A 88 6.20 -11.83 0.81
CA VAL A 88 6.84 -10.63 1.33
C VAL A 88 8.26 -10.48 0.78
N ASP A 89 8.61 -9.27 0.43
CA ASP A 89 9.91 -8.88 -0.06
C ASP A 89 10.66 -8.10 1.01
N PHE A 90 11.80 -8.65 1.46
CA PHE A 90 12.70 -8.00 2.39
C PHE A 90 13.92 -7.43 1.67
N SER A 91 14.21 -6.16 1.92
CA SER A 91 15.49 -5.55 1.57
C SER A 91 16.39 -5.50 2.79
N ARG A 92 17.65 -5.87 2.64
CA ARG A 92 18.67 -5.62 3.68
C ARG A 92 18.87 -4.13 3.80
N VAL A 93 18.85 -3.62 5.00
CA VAL A 93 19.09 -2.20 5.27
C VAL A 93 19.83 -2.05 6.58
N ASP A 94 20.69 -1.05 6.65
CA ASP A 94 21.28 -0.59 7.89
C ASP A 94 20.35 0.44 8.56
N ALA A 95 20.37 0.54 9.88
CA ALA A 95 19.46 1.40 10.65
C ALA A 95 19.52 2.88 10.23
N HIS A 96 20.67 3.35 9.76
CA HIS A 96 20.89 4.74 9.32
C HIS A 96 20.82 4.92 7.80
N GLU A 97 20.50 3.87 7.07
CA GLU A 97 20.35 3.94 5.62
C GLU A 97 19.03 4.64 5.27
N LYS A 98 19.09 5.51 4.27
CA LYS A 98 17.89 6.19 3.74
C LYS A 98 17.12 5.24 2.85
N VAL A 99 15.85 5.11 3.14
CA VAL A 99 14.92 4.28 2.38
C VAL A 99 13.77 5.11 1.80
N HIS A 100 13.32 4.70 0.64
CA HIS A 100 12.12 5.27 0.03
C HIS A 100 10.93 4.42 0.43
N VAL A 101 9.94 5.04 1.06
CA VAL A 101 8.75 4.37 1.57
C VAL A 101 7.49 5.10 1.13
N THR A 102 6.46 4.34 0.80
CA THR A 102 5.12 4.87 0.54
C THR A 102 4.30 4.75 1.81
N ILE A 103 3.83 5.87 2.35
CA ILE A 103 3.12 5.94 3.63
C ILE A 103 1.71 6.44 3.42
N ALA A 104 0.75 5.84 4.14
CA ALA A 104 -0.65 6.22 4.08
C ALA A 104 -0.89 7.57 4.76
N VAL A 105 -1.79 8.36 4.18
CA VAL A 105 -2.26 9.64 4.71
C VAL A 105 -3.57 9.42 5.44
N GLU A 106 -3.63 9.80 6.72
CA GLU A 106 -4.87 9.80 7.50
C GLU A 106 -5.31 11.24 7.79
N LEU A 107 -6.60 11.50 7.57
CA LEU A 107 -7.18 12.80 7.87
C LEU A 107 -7.59 12.84 9.35
N ARG A 108 -7.20 13.90 10.06
CA ARG A 108 -7.62 14.15 11.44
C ARG A 108 -8.43 15.42 11.57
N GLY A 109 -9.53 15.32 12.32
CA GLY A 109 -10.42 16.45 12.62
C GLY A 109 -11.62 16.56 11.68
N GLU A 110 -12.30 17.69 11.75
CA GLU A 110 -13.46 18.02 10.91
C GLU A 110 -13.19 19.30 10.12
N ALA A 111 -13.35 19.23 8.81
CA ALA A 111 -13.19 20.40 7.96
C ALA A 111 -14.38 21.36 8.14
N PRO A 112 -14.18 22.65 8.48
CA PRO A 112 -15.27 23.62 8.55
C PRO A 112 -16.02 23.77 7.22
N GLY A 113 -15.36 23.56 6.09
CA GLY A 113 -15.98 23.57 4.77
C GLY A 113 -17.07 22.51 4.59
N THR A 114 -17.06 21.42 5.36
CA THR A 114 -18.13 20.41 5.32
C THR A 114 -19.44 20.96 5.91
N LYS A 115 -19.38 21.87 6.90
CA LYS A 115 -20.55 22.53 7.48
C LYS A 115 -21.17 23.56 6.52
N GLU A 116 -20.38 24.03 5.57
CA GLU A 116 -20.82 24.94 4.50
C GLU A 116 -21.32 24.19 3.25
N GLY A 117 -21.50 22.87 3.36
CA GLY A 117 -21.98 22.02 2.27
C GLY A 117 -20.89 21.49 1.35
N GLY A 118 -19.61 21.65 1.69
CA GLY A 118 -18.50 21.09 0.93
C GLY A 118 -18.27 19.60 1.21
N VAL A 119 -17.66 18.91 0.24
CA VAL A 119 -17.19 17.52 0.37
C VAL A 119 -15.67 17.50 0.41
N VAL A 120 -15.11 16.87 1.45
CA VAL A 120 -13.66 16.66 1.55
C VAL A 120 -13.27 15.50 0.65
N LYS A 121 -12.40 15.76 -0.32
CA LYS A 121 -11.85 14.76 -1.23
C LYS A 121 -10.36 14.58 -0.94
N LEU A 122 -9.97 13.35 -0.59
CA LEU A 122 -8.58 12.94 -0.49
C LEU A 122 -8.10 12.59 -1.90
N ALA A 123 -7.20 13.42 -2.45
CA ALA A 123 -6.65 13.22 -3.78
C ALA A 123 -5.49 12.22 -3.77
N MET A 124 -4.66 12.23 -2.71
CA MET A 124 -3.55 11.29 -2.52
C MET A 124 -3.72 10.51 -1.23
N HIS A 125 -3.92 9.20 -1.35
CA HIS A 125 -4.05 8.30 -0.22
C HIS A 125 -2.70 7.89 0.39
N THR A 126 -1.63 8.02 -0.39
CA THR A 126 -0.27 7.63 -0.01
C THR A 126 0.72 8.65 -0.52
N ILE A 127 1.80 8.89 0.24
CA ILE A 127 2.90 9.81 -0.11
C ILE A 127 4.21 9.04 -0.06
N GLU A 128 5.07 9.27 -1.05
CA GLU A 128 6.42 8.74 -1.07
C GLU A 128 7.36 9.65 -0.27
N LEU A 129 8.02 9.06 0.73
CA LEU A 129 8.97 9.73 1.60
C LEU A 129 10.33 9.05 1.56
N GLU A 130 11.37 9.86 1.69
CA GLU A 130 12.73 9.43 2.03
C GLU A 130 12.92 9.61 3.54
N CYS A 131 13.25 8.52 4.27
CA CYS A 131 13.52 8.55 5.70
C CYS A 131 14.57 7.53 6.09
N GLU A 132 15.11 7.62 7.31
CA GLU A 132 15.99 6.59 7.87
C GLU A 132 15.19 5.33 8.20
N ALA A 133 15.76 4.16 7.94
CA ALA A 133 15.09 2.87 8.14
C ALA A 133 14.61 2.64 9.59
N ALA A 134 15.30 3.22 10.57
CA ALA A 134 14.93 3.13 11.99
C ALA A 134 13.80 4.10 12.40
N SER A 135 13.49 5.13 11.58
CA SER A 135 12.52 6.20 11.92
C SER A 135 11.37 6.32 10.93
N ILE A 136 10.93 5.20 10.37
CA ILE A 136 9.82 5.16 9.43
C ILE A 136 8.52 5.40 10.18
N PRO A 137 7.72 6.44 9.85
CA PRO A 137 6.41 6.65 10.43
C PRO A 137 5.39 5.63 9.88
N GLU A 138 4.45 5.20 10.72
CA GLU A 138 3.38 4.30 10.31
C GLU A 138 2.39 4.98 9.37
N LYS A 139 2.10 6.24 9.65
CA LYS A 139 1.13 7.08 8.94
C LYS A 139 1.48 8.56 9.04
N ILE A 140 0.93 9.34 8.15
CA ILE A 140 1.00 10.81 8.16
C ILE A 140 -0.38 11.33 8.54
N ASP A 141 -0.45 11.99 9.70
CA ASP A 141 -1.67 12.62 10.17
C ASP A 141 -1.79 14.03 9.55
N VAL A 142 -2.85 14.25 8.78
CA VAL A 142 -3.15 15.53 8.16
C VAL A 142 -4.31 16.19 8.87
N ASN A 143 -4.04 17.34 9.51
CA ASN A 143 -5.05 18.10 10.20
C ASN A 143 -5.89 18.93 9.23
N ILE A 144 -7.19 18.61 9.13
CA ILE A 144 -8.15 19.27 8.24
C ILE A 144 -9.01 20.33 8.95
N ASN A 145 -8.75 20.65 10.21
CA ASN A 145 -9.55 21.64 10.98
C ASN A 145 -9.49 23.06 10.39
N HIS A 146 -8.52 23.32 9.51
CA HIS A 146 -8.34 24.60 8.85
C HIS A 146 -8.82 24.62 7.40
N LEU A 147 -9.37 23.47 6.92
CA LEU A 147 -9.79 23.31 5.53
C LEU A 147 -11.19 23.89 5.32
N GLY A 148 -11.25 25.15 4.89
CA GLY A 148 -12.51 25.82 4.49
C GLY A 148 -12.98 25.39 3.11
N PHE A 149 -14.20 25.83 2.76
CA PHE A 149 -14.80 25.60 1.44
C PHE A 149 -13.92 26.16 0.31
N GLY A 150 -13.70 25.37 -0.74
CA GLY A 150 -12.86 25.74 -1.89
C GLY A 150 -11.34 25.77 -1.62
N LYS A 151 -10.88 25.39 -0.42
CA LYS A 151 -9.45 25.32 -0.09
C LYS A 151 -8.88 23.95 -0.37
N MET A 152 -7.55 23.95 -0.62
CA MET A 152 -6.74 22.75 -0.85
C MET A 152 -5.56 22.75 0.10
N LEU A 153 -5.11 21.56 0.48
CA LEU A 153 -3.87 21.31 1.22
C LEU A 153 -2.89 20.60 0.29
N ASN A 154 -1.69 21.15 0.15
CA ASN A 154 -0.62 20.60 -0.67
C ASN A 154 0.37 19.79 0.18
N VAL A 155 1.23 19.00 -0.46
CA VAL A 155 2.30 18.23 0.20
C VAL A 155 3.21 19.14 1.03
N GLY A 156 3.49 20.37 0.55
CA GLY A 156 4.32 21.35 1.25
C GLY A 156 3.74 21.88 2.57
N ASP A 157 2.42 21.79 2.76
CA ASP A 157 1.71 22.27 3.95
C ASP A 157 1.61 21.17 5.05
N LEU A 158 2.12 19.96 4.77
CA LEU A 158 2.04 18.84 5.69
C LEU A 158 3.11 18.91 6.78
N GLU A 159 2.72 18.61 8.01
CA GLU A 159 3.65 18.43 9.12
C GLU A 159 4.30 17.05 9.03
N LEU A 160 5.48 17.00 8.42
CA LEU A 160 6.24 15.76 8.31
C LEU A 160 7.05 15.50 9.59
N PRO A 161 7.19 14.24 10.02
CA PRO A 161 8.06 13.87 11.13
C PRO A 161 9.52 14.28 10.89
N PRO A 162 10.28 14.59 11.96
CA PRO A 162 11.69 14.96 11.82
C PRO A 162 12.51 13.84 11.17
N GLY A 163 13.37 14.20 10.22
CA GLY A 163 14.20 13.26 9.47
C GLY A 163 13.54 12.66 8.23
N THR A 164 12.33 13.09 7.86
CA THR A 164 11.64 12.67 6.64
C THR A 164 11.63 13.76 5.59
N LYS A 165 11.72 13.37 4.31
CA LYS A 165 11.63 14.27 3.17
C LYS A 165 10.64 13.72 2.15
N ALA A 166 9.67 14.54 1.73
CA ALA A 166 8.78 14.16 0.64
C ALA A 166 9.54 14.13 -0.70
N LEU A 167 9.33 13.08 -1.47
CA LEU A 167 9.87 12.92 -2.83
C LEU A 167 8.90 13.47 -3.88
N VAL A 168 7.65 13.68 -3.50
CA VAL A 168 6.59 14.26 -4.33
C VAL A 168 6.73 15.78 -4.34
N ASP A 169 6.32 16.41 -5.44
CA ASP A 169 6.33 17.87 -5.57
C ASP A 169 5.47 18.53 -4.47
N ALA A 170 6.04 19.54 -3.82
CA ALA A 170 5.38 20.30 -2.75
C ALA A 170 4.06 20.98 -3.19
N ALA A 171 3.90 21.23 -4.48
CA ALA A 171 2.68 21.83 -5.06
C ALA A 171 1.56 20.82 -5.31
N THR A 172 1.81 19.51 -5.13
CA THR A 172 0.81 18.46 -5.34
C THR A 172 -0.28 18.54 -4.29
N VAL A 173 -1.54 18.50 -4.71
CA VAL A 173 -2.71 18.54 -3.82
C VAL A 173 -2.91 17.20 -3.14
N VAL A 174 -2.98 17.19 -1.81
CA VAL A 174 -3.26 16.01 -0.99
C VAL A 174 -4.73 15.92 -0.65
N VAL A 175 -5.32 17.03 -0.19
CA VAL A 175 -6.72 17.10 0.23
C VAL A 175 -7.34 18.36 -0.35
N SER A 176 -8.59 18.26 -0.81
CA SER A 176 -9.37 19.42 -1.25
C SER A 176 -10.78 19.37 -0.68
N CYS A 177 -11.34 20.54 -0.38
CA CYS A 177 -12.76 20.69 -0.02
C CYS A 177 -13.48 21.36 -1.19
N ILE A 178 -14.28 20.60 -1.91
CA ILE A 178 -14.99 21.05 -3.12
C ILE A 178 -16.51 21.04 -2.90
N ALA A 179 -17.25 21.79 -3.74
CA ALA A 179 -18.70 21.68 -3.79
C ALA A 179 -19.11 20.26 -4.19
N PRO A 180 -20.19 19.71 -3.61
CA PRO A 180 -20.74 18.46 -4.09
C PRO A 180 -21.10 18.61 -5.57
N VAL A 181 -20.61 17.69 -6.40
CA VAL A 181 -21.06 17.59 -7.78
C VAL A 181 -22.39 16.85 -7.72
N GLU A 182 -23.48 17.60 -7.90
CA GLU A 182 -24.78 16.97 -8.18
C GLU A 182 -24.65 16.31 -9.56
N VAL A 183 -24.52 15.00 -9.57
CA VAL A 183 -24.67 14.23 -10.82
C VAL A 183 -26.15 14.33 -11.15
N SER A 184 -26.49 15.23 -12.06
CA SER A 184 -27.85 15.25 -12.64
C SER A 184 -28.04 13.94 -13.41
N ASP A 185 -28.97 13.13 -12.99
CA ASP A 185 -29.42 11.88 -13.64
C ASP A 185 -30.03 12.12 -15.04
N GLU A 186 -29.72 13.23 -15.72
CA GLU A 186 -30.30 13.60 -17.01
C GLU A 186 -29.58 13.05 -18.24
N GLU A 187 -28.47 12.32 -18.10
CA GLU A 187 -27.74 11.75 -19.27
C GLU A 187 -28.02 10.25 -19.55
N GLU A 188 -28.88 9.57 -18.80
CA GLU A 188 -29.22 8.16 -19.11
C GLU A 188 -30.43 7.95 -20.03
N THR A 189 -31.01 8.96 -20.62
CA THR A 189 -32.18 8.80 -21.48
C THR A 189 -31.96 9.07 -22.99
N SER A 190 -30.74 8.92 -23.48
CA SER A 190 -30.51 9.00 -24.94
C SER A 190 -29.55 7.89 -25.47
N ALA A 191 -29.75 6.67 -25.00
CA ALA A 191 -29.29 5.48 -25.73
C ALA A 191 -30.51 4.81 -26.34
N GLU A 192 -31.02 5.42 -27.45
CA GLU A 192 -31.99 4.83 -28.33
C GLU A 192 -31.51 3.46 -28.84
N GLU A 193 -32.44 2.51 -28.66
CA GLU A 193 -32.76 1.43 -29.59
C GLU A 193 -31.79 1.24 -30.78
N GLY A 194 -30.80 0.42 -30.58
CA GLY A 194 -30.10 -0.30 -31.61
C GLY A 194 -30.36 -1.78 -31.39
N GLU A 195 -31.38 -2.35 -32.04
CA GLU A 195 -31.58 -3.80 -32.11
C GLU A 195 -30.30 -4.49 -32.60
N PRO A 196 -29.80 -5.56 -31.95
CA PRO A 196 -28.72 -6.34 -32.51
C PRO A 196 -29.23 -7.21 -33.66
N GLU A 197 -28.82 -6.89 -34.87
CA GLU A 197 -28.99 -7.75 -36.05
C GLU A 197 -28.38 -9.13 -35.81
N ILE A 198 -29.22 -10.13 -35.79
CA ILE A 198 -28.83 -11.55 -35.74
C ILE A 198 -28.30 -11.96 -37.11
N ILE A 199 -26.99 -12.00 -37.25
CA ILE A 199 -26.34 -12.56 -38.46
C ILE A 199 -26.64 -14.06 -38.53
N GLY A 200 -27.43 -14.43 -39.51
CA GLY A 200 -27.93 -15.76 -39.79
C GLY A 200 -26.81 -16.79 -39.98
N ARG A 201 -26.99 -17.91 -39.33
CA ARG A 201 -26.24 -19.16 -39.44
C ARG A 201 -26.38 -19.72 -40.86
N LYS A 202 -25.31 -19.70 -41.66
CA LYS A 202 -25.24 -20.42 -42.94
C LYS A 202 -25.30 -21.93 -42.69
N LYS A 203 -26.37 -22.56 -43.19
CA LYS A 203 -26.47 -24.02 -43.40
C LYS A 203 -25.40 -24.43 -44.40
N VAL A 204 -24.59 -25.42 -44.04
CA VAL A 204 -23.82 -26.22 -44.98
C VAL A 204 -24.74 -27.34 -45.39
N GLU A 205 -25.12 -27.37 -46.69
CA GLU A 205 -25.72 -28.53 -47.34
C GLU A 205 -24.58 -29.42 -47.90
N ASP A 206 -24.82 -30.70 -47.73
CA ASP A 206 -24.04 -31.82 -48.20
C ASP A 206 -23.93 -31.86 -49.75
N GLU A 207 -22.71 -32.21 -50.26
CA GLU A 207 -22.47 -33.21 -51.32
C GLU A 207 -21.04 -33.77 -51.17
#